data_e9548b9c57eee90e4b7a57d6f9d64344
#
_entry.id   e9548b9c57eee90e4b7a57d6f9d64344
#
_cell.length_a   1.000
_cell.length_b   1.000
_cell.length_c   1.000
_cell.angle_alpha   90.00
_cell.angle_beta   90.00
_cell.angle_gamma   90.00
#
_symmetry.space_group_name_H-M   'P 1'
#
loop_
_entity.id
_entity.type
_entity.pdbx_description
1 polymer ?
#
loop_
_entity_poly.entity_id
_entity_poly.type
_entity_poly.pdbx_seq_one_letter_code
_entity_poly.pdbx_strand_id
1 'polypeptide(L)'
;MANILIVGPHPDDQELGMGGAIALFASQGHRVLLLDMTDGEPTPHGDPITRAKEAVSAAEVLSALNNPVRRINLGLPNRFVQHTIEARHAVAGVIRAHQAEIVFVPYEEDAHPDHRAVTRIVEDARFDAKLTKLDMPAPTGMCVGPPIYPRWLFHYYATHLRIVPRPSFLIDITAHAEQKRRAILAYHSQFVANEKNRGVVDWIDASHRYFGSRIGVTAAEPFFAKEPLGLTGLDGIVMGSR
;
A
#
# COMPACT_ATOMS: atom_id res chain seq x y z
N MET A 1 10.05 -10.00 -12.74
CA MET A 1 9.78 -10.20 -11.30
C MET A 1 10.45 -9.04 -10.58
N ALA A 2 9.74 -8.33 -9.71
CA ALA A 2 10.26 -7.16 -8.99
C ALA A 2 9.98 -7.30 -7.48
N ASN A 3 10.76 -6.60 -6.65
CA ASN A 3 10.50 -6.45 -5.23
C ASN A 3 9.67 -5.18 -5.03
N ILE A 4 8.46 -5.32 -4.52
CA ILE A 4 7.49 -4.23 -4.35
C ILE A 4 7.28 -4.00 -2.86
N LEU A 5 7.50 -2.76 -2.40
CA LEU A 5 7.20 -2.30 -1.05
C LEU A 5 5.96 -1.43 -1.08
N ILE A 6 4.98 -1.74 -0.24
CA ILE A 6 3.74 -0.98 -0.13
C ILE A 6 3.62 -0.47 1.30
N VAL A 7 3.67 0.84 1.47
CA VAL A 7 3.69 1.48 2.78
C VAL A 7 2.32 2.04 3.10
N GLY A 8 1.77 1.65 4.25
CA GLY A 8 0.54 2.21 4.81
C GLY A 8 0.78 2.87 6.16
N PRO A 9 0.13 3.99 6.44
CA PRO A 9 0.14 4.61 7.77
C PRO A 9 -0.39 3.67 8.85
N HIS A 10 -1.49 2.97 8.53
CA HIS A 10 -2.17 2.05 9.45
C HIS A 10 -2.42 0.70 8.79
N PRO A 11 -2.58 -0.38 9.56
CA PRO A 11 -3.06 -1.65 9.03
C PRO A 11 -4.47 -1.49 8.49
N ASP A 12 -4.70 -1.74 7.23
CA ASP A 12 -5.87 -1.67 6.35
C ASP A 12 -5.75 -0.67 5.19
N ASP A 13 -4.96 0.39 5.30
CA ASP A 13 -4.82 1.41 4.26
C ASP A 13 -4.40 0.83 2.90
N GLN A 14 -3.48 -0.14 2.91
CA GLN A 14 -3.02 -0.79 1.68
C GLN A 14 -4.14 -1.61 1.03
N GLU A 15 -4.89 -2.36 1.83
CA GLU A 15 -6.03 -3.14 1.35
C GLU A 15 -7.13 -2.23 0.80
N LEU A 16 -7.45 -1.15 1.51
CA LEU A 16 -8.46 -0.17 1.10
C LEU A 16 -8.05 0.53 -0.20
N GLY A 17 -6.80 1.00 -0.28
CA GLY A 17 -6.32 1.81 -1.40
C GLY A 17 -5.96 1.00 -2.64
N MET A 18 -5.33 -0.20 -2.47
CA MET A 18 -4.77 -0.95 -3.60
C MET A 18 -4.75 -2.48 -3.43
N GLY A 19 -5.66 -3.03 -2.64
CA GLY A 19 -5.70 -4.47 -2.34
C GLY A 19 -5.83 -5.36 -3.58
N GLY A 20 -6.54 -4.91 -4.61
CA GLY A 20 -6.66 -5.63 -5.88
C GLY A 20 -5.33 -5.70 -6.64
N ALA A 21 -4.60 -4.59 -6.71
CA ALA A 21 -3.27 -4.55 -7.32
C ALA A 21 -2.25 -5.37 -6.52
N ILE A 22 -2.34 -5.40 -5.16
CA ILE A 22 -1.50 -6.27 -4.32
C ILE A 22 -1.70 -7.74 -4.71
N ALA A 23 -2.94 -8.19 -4.80
CA ALA A 23 -3.25 -9.56 -5.17
C ALA A 23 -2.80 -9.88 -6.61
N LEU A 24 -2.98 -8.94 -7.55
CA LEU A 24 -2.49 -9.05 -8.92
C LEU A 24 -0.95 -9.21 -8.93
N PHE A 25 -0.21 -8.36 -8.23
CA PHE A 25 1.26 -8.41 -8.18
C PHE A 25 1.75 -9.75 -7.59
N ALA A 26 1.10 -10.21 -6.52
CA ALA A 26 1.40 -11.53 -5.95
C ALA A 26 1.15 -12.66 -6.95
N SER A 27 0.03 -12.61 -7.69
CA SER A 27 -0.30 -13.62 -8.72
C SER A 27 0.68 -13.62 -9.90
N GLN A 28 1.26 -12.46 -10.22
CA GLN A 28 2.30 -12.29 -11.25
C GLN A 28 3.70 -12.69 -10.78
N GLY A 29 3.85 -13.14 -9.53
CA GLY A 29 5.11 -13.60 -8.96
C GLY A 29 6.02 -12.49 -8.44
N HIS A 30 5.55 -11.25 -8.31
CA HIS A 30 6.31 -10.17 -7.66
C HIS A 30 6.43 -10.45 -6.16
N ARG A 31 7.57 -10.11 -5.57
CA ARG A 31 7.79 -10.21 -4.11
C ARG A 31 7.20 -8.98 -3.43
N VAL A 32 6.06 -9.13 -2.79
CA VAL A 32 5.32 -8.03 -2.15
C VAL A 32 5.58 -8.02 -0.64
N LEU A 33 5.97 -6.84 -0.13
CA LEU A 33 6.07 -6.55 1.29
C LEU A 33 5.16 -5.38 1.64
N LEU A 34 4.24 -5.60 2.58
CA LEU A 34 3.44 -4.56 3.21
C LEU A 34 4.19 -4.03 4.43
N LEU A 35 4.28 -2.71 4.54
CA LEU A 35 4.87 -2.02 5.68
C LEU A 35 3.80 -1.15 6.33
N ASP A 36 3.41 -1.49 7.55
CA ASP A 36 2.62 -0.61 8.40
C ASP A 36 3.55 0.32 9.18
N MET A 37 3.26 1.61 9.17
CA MET A 37 4.07 2.56 9.93
C MET A 37 3.68 2.56 11.41
N THR A 38 2.40 2.29 11.72
CA THR A 38 1.84 2.22 13.08
C THR A 38 1.05 0.92 13.28
N ASP A 39 0.65 0.63 14.49
CA ASP A 39 -0.29 -0.47 14.79
C ASP A 39 -1.77 -0.10 14.57
N GLY A 40 -2.04 1.17 14.23
CA GLY A 40 -3.38 1.70 14.04
C GLY A 40 -4.17 1.95 15.33
N GLU A 41 -3.59 1.72 16.50
CA GLU A 41 -4.27 1.86 17.78
C GLU A 41 -3.76 3.12 18.55
N PRO A 42 -4.58 3.72 19.41
CA PRO A 42 -5.93 3.31 19.83
C PRO A 42 -7.03 3.65 18.80
N THR A 43 -7.97 2.71 18.60
CA THR A 43 -9.20 2.95 17.87
C THR A 43 -10.42 2.68 18.77
N PRO A 44 -11.62 3.17 18.40
CA PRO A 44 -12.84 2.89 19.18
C PRO A 44 -13.22 1.40 19.25
N HIS A 45 -12.77 0.60 18.28
CA HIS A 45 -13.11 -0.81 18.14
C HIS A 45 -11.86 -1.62 17.83
N GLY A 46 -11.52 -2.54 18.72
CA GLY A 46 -10.35 -3.40 18.60
C GLY A 46 -9.31 -3.16 19.69
N ASP A 47 -8.18 -3.79 19.52
CA ASP A 47 -6.97 -3.69 20.33
C ASP A 47 -5.75 -4.08 19.48
N PRO A 48 -4.51 -3.79 19.90
CA PRO A 48 -3.32 -4.07 19.09
C PRO A 48 -3.16 -5.55 18.70
N ILE A 49 -3.57 -6.49 19.56
CA ILE A 49 -3.45 -7.93 19.30
C ILE A 49 -4.45 -8.36 18.23
N THR A 50 -5.71 -7.92 18.36
CA THR A 50 -6.76 -8.17 17.38
C THR A 50 -6.37 -7.58 16.03
N ARG A 51 -5.92 -6.33 16.01
CA ARG A 51 -5.52 -5.63 14.79
C ARG A 51 -4.37 -6.33 14.07
N ALA A 52 -3.36 -6.79 14.81
CA ALA A 52 -2.24 -7.53 14.24
C ALA A 52 -2.69 -8.87 13.60
N LYS A 53 -3.62 -9.59 14.23
CA LYS A 53 -4.18 -10.84 13.67
C LYS A 53 -5.00 -10.57 12.40
N GLU A 54 -5.81 -9.53 12.40
CA GLU A 54 -6.60 -9.11 11.24
C GLU A 54 -5.69 -8.72 10.06
N ALA A 55 -4.60 -7.99 10.34
CA ALA A 55 -3.60 -7.61 9.34
C ALA A 55 -2.88 -8.83 8.72
N VAL A 56 -2.54 -9.84 9.53
CA VAL A 56 -1.98 -11.11 9.03
C VAL A 56 -2.99 -11.82 8.14
N SER A 57 -4.25 -11.97 8.60
CA SER A 57 -5.30 -12.63 7.81
C SER A 57 -5.57 -11.90 6.49
N ALA A 58 -5.56 -10.56 6.48
CA ALA A 58 -5.69 -9.77 5.26
C ALA A 58 -4.54 -10.04 4.26
N ALA A 59 -3.29 -10.08 4.74
CA ALA A 59 -2.14 -10.39 3.90
C ALA A 59 -2.19 -11.83 3.34
N GLU A 60 -2.68 -12.81 4.14
CA GLU A 60 -2.93 -14.18 3.68
C GLU A 60 -3.95 -14.22 2.55
N VAL A 61 -5.06 -13.48 2.70
CA VAL A 61 -6.10 -13.36 1.64
C VAL A 61 -5.52 -12.79 0.35
N LEU A 62 -4.61 -11.82 0.42
CA LEU A 62 -3.99 -11.19 -0.76
C LEU A 62 -2.88 -12.03 -1.39
N SER A 63 -2.43 -13.07 -0.72
CA SER A 63 -1.35 -13.94 -1.20
C SER A 63 -1.78 -14.82 -2.38
N ALA A 64 -0.82 -15.14 -3.26
CA ALA A 64 -0.98 -16.21 -4.24
C ALA A 64 -0.50 -17.55 -3.68
N LEU A 65 -0.93 -18.67 -4.28
CA LEU A 65 -0.71 -20.03 -3.77
C LEU A 65 0.75 -20.33 -3.38
N ASN A 66 1.71 -19.86 -4.16
CA ASN A 66 3.15 -20.09 -3.92
C ASN A 66 3.93 -18.77 -3.76
N ASN A 67 3.26 -17.66 -3.53
CA ASN A 67 3.88 -16.36 -3.40
C ASN A 67 3.19 -15.54 -2.31
N PRO A 68 3.62 -15.69 -1.05
CA PRO A 68 2.99 -15.02 0.08
C PRO A 68 3.28 -13.51 0.05
N VAL A 69 2.25 -12.72 0.30
CA VAL A 69 2.38 -11.31 0.66
C VAL A 69 2.89 -11.23 2.10
N ARG A 70 4.06 -10.65 2.30
CA ARG A 70 4.67 -10.48 3.63
C ARG A 70 4.25 -9.16 4.23
N ARG A 71 4.24 -9.09 5.57
CA ARG A 71 3.87 -7.85 6.30
C ARG A 71 4.79 -7.63 7.48
N ILE A 72 5.18 -6.38 7.70
CA ILE A 72 5.92 -5.94 8.89
C ILE A 72 5.34 -4.61 9.39
N ASN A 73 5.61 -4.28 10.67
CA ASN A 73 5.17 -3.05 11.31
C ASN A 73 6.37 -2.35 11.94
N LEU A 74 6.48 -1.02 11.80
CA LEU A 74 7.53 -0.22 12.44
C LEU A 74 7.18 0.24 13.85
N GLY A 75 5.90 0.19 14.25
CA GLY A 75 5.46 0.57 15.59
C GLY A 75 5.61 2.05 15.92
N LEU A 76 5.54 2.93 14.92
CA LEU A 76 5.49 4.37 15.17
C LEU A 76 4.18 4.74 15.91
N PRO A 77 4.17 5.84 16.68
CA PRO A 77 2.99 6.23 17.43
C PRO A 77 1.85 6.65 16.49
N ASN A 78 0.74 5.91 16.53
CA ASN A 78 -0.46 6.22 15.77
C ASN A 78 -1.01 7.62 16.11
N ARG A 79 -1.46 8.37 15.11
CA ARG A 79 -1.94 9.76 15.16
C ARG A 79 -0.87 10.81 15.45
N PHE A 80 0.35 10.38 15.68
CA PHE A 80 1.49 11.25 16.02
C PHE A 80 2.71 10.95 15.15
N VAL A 81 2.50 10.39 13.96
CA VAL A 81 3.59 10.14 13.01
C VAL A 81 4.22 11.47 12.61
N GLN A 82 5.52 11.58 12.85
CA GLN A 82 6.30 12.77 12.53
C GLN A 82 7.40 12.44 11.54
N HIS A 83 7.64 13.36 10.62
CA HIS A 83 8.76 13.28 9.70
C HIS A 83 10.07 13.58 10.42
N THR A 84 10.70 12.54 10.95
CA THR A 84 12.01 12.61 11.62
C THR A 84 13.07 11.85 10.84
N ILE A 85 14.35 12.10 11.16
CA ILE A 85 15.47 11.36 10.55
C ILE A 85 15.37 9.87 10.90
N GLU A 86 15.01 9.54 12.13
CA GLU A 86 14.85 8.17 12.61
C GLU A 86 13.77 7.42 11.82
N ALA A 87 12.61 8.04 11.61
CA ALA A 87 11.51 7.46 10.82
C ALA A 87 11.93 7.26 9.36
N ARG A 88 12.62 8.24 8.75
CA ARG A 88 13.16 8.12 7.39
C ARG A 88 14.17 6.98 7.27
N HIS A 89 15.11 6.90 8.20
CA HIS A 89 16.13 5.86 8.20
C HIS A 89 15.52 4.48 8.47
N ALA A 90 14.50 4.37 9.33
CA ALA A 90 13.79 3.11 9.54
C ALA A 90 13.15 2.60 8.23
N VAL A 91 12.47 3.47 7.50
CA VAL A 91 11.90 3.12 6.18
C VAL A 91 13.00 2.82 5.15
N ALA A 92 14.10 3.59 5.13
CA ALA A 92 15.24 3.32 4.26
C ALA A 92 15.87 1.95 4.56
N GLY A 93 15.90 1.55 5.83
CA GLY A 93 16.31 0.20 6.27
C GLY A 93 15.42 -0.89 5.69
N VAL A 94 14.09 -0.70 5.70
CA VAL A 94 13.13 -1.62 5.07
C VAL A 94 13.33 -1.68 3.56
N ILE A 95 13.51 -0.54 2.89
CA ILE A 95 13.78 -0.48 1.44
C ILE A 95 15.02 -1.32 1.11
N ARG A 96 16.11 -1.17 1.87
CA ARG A 96 17.33 -1.96 1.67
C ARG A 96 17.12 -3.44 2.02
N ALA A 97 16.44 -3.75 3.11
CA ALA A 97 16.24 -5.15 3.52
C ALA A 97 15.37 -5.92 2.51
N HIS A 98 14.37 -5.27 1.94
CA HIS A 98 13.52 -5.85 0.90
C HIS A 98 14.13 -5.75 -0.50
N GLN A 99 15.18 -4.92 -0.69
CA GLN A 99 15.72 -4.54 -2.01
C GLN A 99 14.60 -4.03 -2.93
N ALA A 100 13.80 -3.09 -2.41
CA ALA A 100 12.61 -2.59 -3.10
C ALA A 100 12.98 -1.84 -4.39
N GLU A 101 12.43 -2.27 -5.51
CA GLU A 101 12.58 -1.63 -6.84
C GLU A 101 11.43 -0.67 -7.12
N ILE A 102 10.25 -0.98 -6.57
CA ILE A 102 9.01 -0.20 -6.70
C ILE A 102 8.45 0.03 -5.30
N VAL A 103 8.06 1.26 -5.01
CA VAL A 103 7.43 1.65 -3.75
C VAL A 103 6.07 2.25 -4.02
N PHE A 104 5.06 1.85 -3.25
CA PHE A 104 3.75 2.48 -3.21
C PHE A 104 3.53 3.13 -1.85
N VAL A 105 2.92 4.31 -1.84
CA VAL A 105 2.65 5.12 -0.65
C VAL A 105 1.31 5.85 -0.82
N PRO A 106 0.62 6.29 0.24
CA PRO A 106 -0.58 7.10 0.08
C PRO A 106 -0.32 8.37 -0.75
N TYR A 107 -1.37 8.87 -1.40
CA TYR A 107 -1.31 10.16 -2.08
C TYR A 107 -1.03 11.29 -1.07
N GLU A 108 -0.25 12.30 -1.50
CA GLU A 108 0.27 13.34 -0.61
C GLU A 108 -0.80 14.26 0.00
N GLU A 109 -1.97 14.35 -0.64
CA GLU A 109 -3.11 15.10 -0.13
C GLU A 109 -4.10 14.15 0.52
N ASP A 110 -4.28 14.26 1.83
CA ASP A 110 -5.22 13.48 2.62
C ASP A 110 -5.71 14.30 3.82
N ALA A 111 -6.90 13.97 4.32
CA ALA A 111 -7.44 14.55 5.55
C ALA A 111 -6.69 14.05 6.79
N HIS A 112 -6.11 12.84 6.75
CA HIS A 112 -5.42 12.25 7.89
C HIS A 112 -3.96 12.76 7.97
N PRO A 113 -3.52 13.32 9.13
CA PRO A 113 -2.17 13.83 9.28
C PRO A 113 -1.09 12.78 9.07
N ASP A 114 -1.29 11.55 9.59
CA ASP A 114 -0.32 10.46 9.47
C ASP A 114 -0.10 10.07 8.01
N HIS A 115 -1.15 10.06 7.16
CA HIS A 115 -1.01 9.76 5.72
C HIS A 115 -0.03 10.73 5.06
N ARG A 116 -0.21 12.03 5.31
CA ARG A 116 0.68 13.07 4.76
C ARG A 116 2.11 12.98 5.30
N ALA A 117 2.25 12.65 6.59
CA ALA A 117 3.58 12.48 7.21
C ALA A 117 4.29 11.27 6.63
N VAL A 118 3.61 10.13 6.52
CA VAL A 118 4.15 8.88 5.96
C VAL A 118 4.59 9.06 4.51
N THR A 119 3.78 9.73 3.67
CA THR A 119 4.15 10.00 2.29
C THR A 119 5.49 10.73 2.20
N ARG A 120 5.66 11.81 2.98
CA ARG A 120 6.93 12.58 3.01
C ARG A 120 8.10 11.77 3.55
N ILE A 121 7.88 10.97 4.60
CA ILE A 121 8.91 10.08 5.16
C ILE A 121 9.42 9.12 4.09
N VAL A 122 8.52 8.48 3.34
CA VAL A 122 8.87 7.47 2.33
C VAL A 122 9.55 8.10 1.11
N GLU A 123 9.08 9.26 0.66
CA GLU A 123 9.73 10.01 -0.43
C GLU A 123 11.20 10.32 -0.11
N ASP A 124 11.47 10.81 1.10
CA ASP A 124 12.84 11.09 1.53
C ASP A 124 13.64 9.82 1.82
N ALA A 125 13.02 8.78 2.41
CA ALA A 125 13.65 7.50 2.65
C ALA A 125 14.10 6.81 1.35
N ARG A 126 13.37 7.00 0.23
CA ARG A 126 13.80 6.56 -1.11
C ARG A 126 15.18 7.11 -1.47
N PHE A 127 15.42 8.38 -1.15
CA PHE A 127 16.73 8.99 -1.37
C PHE A 127 17.77 8.45 -0.39
N ASP A 128 17.43 8.35 0.89
CA ASP A 128 18.36 7.91 1.93
C ASP A 128 18.83 6.46 1.71
N ALA A 129 17.95 5.61 1.19
CA ALA A 129 18.26 4.20 0.94
C ALA A 129 19.41 3.96 -0.06
N LYS A 130 19.77 4.93 -0.90
CA LYS A 130 20.93 4.82 -1.83
C LYS A 130 22.26 5.26 -1.22
N LEU A 131 22.27 5.90 -0.06
CA LEU A 131 23.47 6.54 0.50
C LEU A 131 24.44 5.49 1.03
N THR A 132 25.61 5.35 0.40
CA THR A 132 26.56 4.27 0.66
C THR A 132 27.36 4.41 1.96
N LYS A 133 27.41 5.62 2.54
CA LYS A 133 28.18 5.94 3.76
C LYS A 133 27.31 6.08 5.00
N LEU A 134 26.04 5.75 4.89
CA LEU A 134 25.10 5.75 6.02
C LEU A 134 24.57 4.32 6.25
N ASP A 135 24.73 3.86 7.46
CA ASP A 135 24.09 2.63 7.92
C ASP A 135 22.61 2.91 8.20
N MET A 136 21.75 1.99 7.75
CA MET A 136 20.31 2.05 8.02
C MET A 136 19.94 0.99 9.05
N PRO A 137 18.97 1.27 9.95
CA PRO A 137 18.57 0.28 10.94
C PRO A 137 17.91 -0.94 10.27
N ALA A 138 18.22 -2.12 10.77
CA ALA A 138 17.59 -3.36 10.32
C ALA A 138 16.15 -3.41 10.85
N PRO A 139 15.14 -3.66 10.00
CA PRO A 139 13.80 -3.94 10.49
C PRO A 139 13.77 -5.28 11.22
N THR A 140 12.87 -5.42 12.19
CA THR A 140 12.75 -6.65 13.00
C THR A 140 12.63 -7.90 12.12
N GLY A 141 13.48 -8.89 12.37
CA GLY A 141 13.48 -10.16 11.63
C GLY A 141 14.04 -10.11 10.21
N MET A 142 14.68 -9.01 9.82
CA MET A 142 15.30 -8.87 8.49
C MET A 142 16.75 -8.37 8.61
N CYS A 143 17.58 -8.69 7.63
CA CYS A 143 18.91 -8.12 7.48
C CYS A 143 18.88 -6.98 6.48
N VAL A 144 19.61 -5.91 6.76
CA VAL A 144 19.77 -4.79 5.82
C VAL A 144 20.60 -5.25 4.63
N GLY A 145 20.08 -5.04 3.43
CA GLY A 145 20.79 -5.28 2.19
C GLY A 145 21.67 -4.08 1.77
N PRO A 146 22.33 -4.18 0.61
CA PRO A 146 23.13 -3.10 0.05
C PRO A 146 22.28 -1.85 -0.26
N PRO A 147 22.92 -0.67 -0.38
CA PRO A 147 22.24 0.55 -0.84
C PRO A 147 21.49 0.32 -2.16
N ILE A 148 20.28 0.84 -2.24
CA ILE A 148 19.42 0.77 -3.43
C ILE A 148 18.60 2.05 -3.56
N TYR A 149 18.34 2.47 -4.81
CA TYR A 149 17.38 3.52 -5.12
C TYR A 149 16.18 2.90 -5.82
N PRO A 150 15.00 2.81 -5.17
CA PRO A 150 13.80 2.34 -5.82
C PRO A 150 13.54 3.09 -7.12
N ARG A 151 13.41 2.35 -8.22
CA ARG A 151 13.24 2.96 -9.54
C ARG A 151 11.99 3.78 -9.64
N TRP A 152 10.88 3.27 -9.05
CA TRP A 152 9.58 3.90 -9.08
C TRP A 152 9.02 4.12 -7.68
N LEU A 153 8.37 5.26 -7.51
CA LEU A 153 7.52 5.57 -6.37
C LEU A 153 6.18 6.03 -6.91
N PHE A 154 5.13 5.29 -6.55
CA PHE A 154 3.76 5.55 -6.94
C PHE A 154 2.89 5.84 -5.72
N HIS A 155 1.80 6.56 -5.95
CA HIS A 155 0.86 6.91 -4.90
C HIS A 155 -0.48 6.22 -5.16
N TYR A 156 -1.03 5.60 -4.12
CA TYR A 156 -2.40 5.08 -4.11
C TYR A 156 -3.32 6.02 -3.34
N TYR A 157 -4.61 5.98 -3.62
CA TYR A 157 -5.58 6.87 -2.98
C TYR A 157 -6.19 6.18 -1.76
N ALA A 158 -6.02 6.78 -0.58
CA ALA A 158 -6.58 6.32 0.68
C ALA A 158 -8.06 6.75 0.82
N THR A 159 -8.79 6.05 1.69
CA THR A 159 -10.23 6.28 1.90
C THR A 159 -10.58 7.63 2.52
N HIS A 160 -9.65 8.26 3.25
CA HIS A 160 -9.86 9.59 3.84
C HIS A 160 -9.79 10.72 2.83
N LEU A 161 -9.30 10.46 1.63
CA LEU A 161 -9.24 11.44 0.55
C LEU A 161 -10.65 11.77 0.07
N ARG A 162 -11.06 13.05 0.21
CA ARG A 162 -12.39 13.54 -0.18
C ARG A 162 -12.41 14.24 -1.54
N ILE A 163 -11.25 14.42 -2.16
CA ILE A 163 -11.15 15.00 -3.50
C ILE A 163 -11.34 13.89 -4.55
N VAL A 164 -11.79 14.28 -5.73
CA VAL A 164 -11.86 13.36 -6.87
C VAL A 164 -10.46 13.15 -7.41
N PRO A 165 -9.92 11.92 -7.36
CA PRO A 165 -8.58 11.66 -7.87
C PRO A 165 -8.45 11.95 -9.36
N ARG A 166 -7.28 12.47 -9.76
CA ARG A 166 -6.85 12.52 -11.16
C ARG A 166 -5.67 11.56 -11.32
N PRO A 167 -5.92 10.28 -11.55
CA PRO A 167 -4.86 9.28 -11.60
C PRO A 167 -3.98 9.49 -12.85
N SER A 168 -2.71 9.15 -12.71
CA SER A 168 -1.77 9.06 -13.84
C SER A 168 -1.99 7.79 -14.64
N PHE A 169 -2.44 6.71 -13.97
CA PHE A 169 -2.77 5.42 -14.59
C PHE A 169 -3.75 4.64 -13.72
N LEU A 170 -4.37 3.64 -14.33
CA LEU A 170 -5.29 2.72 -13.69
C LEU A 170 -4.76 1.29 -13.83
N ILE A 171 -4.95 0.47 -12.81
CA ILE A 171 -4.64 -0.97 -12.87
C ILE A 171 -5.97 -1.74 -12.89
N ASP A 172 -6.16 -2.59 -13.91
CA ASP A 172 -7.29 -3.50 -13.97
C ASP A 172 -7.18 -4.56 -12.86
N ILE A 173 -8.16 -4.55 -11.97
CA ILE A 173 -8.26 -5.49 -10.85
C ILE A 173 -9.48 -6.40 -10.96
N THR A 174 -10.11 -6.47 -12.12
CA THR A 174 -11.37 -7.23 -12.33
C THR A 174 -11.28 -8.65 -11.76
N ALA A 175 -10.18 -9.36 -12.00
CA ALA A 175 -9.97 -10.72 -11.50
C ALA A 175 -9.69 -10.81 -9.98
N HIS A 176 -9.35 -9.70 -9.33
CA HIS A 176 -8.92 -9.63 -7.94
C HIS A 176 -9.83 -8.76 -7.05
N ALA A 177 -10.90 -8.19 -7.60
CA ALA A 177 -11.81 -7.30 -6.85
C ALA A 177 -12.45 -8.00 -5.64
N GLU A 178 -12.91 -9.24 -5.80
CA GLU A 178 -13.48 -10.02 -4.70
C GLU A 178 -12.41 -10.44 -3.66
N GLN A 179 -11.19 -10.71 -4.10
CA GLN A 179 -10.06 -11.00 -3.21
C GLN A 179 -9.74 -9.78 -2.35
N LYS A 180 -9.69 -8.59 -2.94
CA LYS A 180 -9.58 -7.32 -2.21
C LYS A 180 -10.70 -7.15 -1.19
N ARG A 181 -11.96 -7.35 -1.60
CA ARG A 181 -13.12 -7.23 -0.71
C ARG A 181 -12.96 -8.12 0.53
N ARG A 182 -12.57 -9.39 0.33
CA ARG A 182 -12.32 -10.32 1.45
C ARG A 182 -11.17 -9.87 2.34
N ALA A 183 -10.10 -9.29 1.78
CA ALA A 183 -8.99 -8.78 2.57
C ALA A 183 -9.41 -7.60 3.46
N ILE A 184 -10.23 -6.68 2.95
CA ILE A 184 -10.79 -5.57 3.75
C ILE A 184 -11.67 -6.13 4.87
N LEU A 185 -12.53 -7.11 4.58
CA LEU A 185 -13.42 -7.72 5.57
C LEU A 185 -12.70 -8.59 6.61
N ALA A 186 -11.43 -8.98 6.38
CA ALA A 186 -10.58 -9.60 7.38
C ALA A 186 -10.33 -8.69 8.59
N TYR A 187 -10.38 -7.36 8.40
CA TYR A 187 -10.40 -6.39 9.49
C TYR A 187 -11.81 -6.29 10.09
N HIS A 188 -12.26 -7.39 10.69
CA HIS A 188 -13.61 -7.53 11.24
C HIS A 188 -13.95 -6.44 12.24
N SER A 189 -13.02 -6.09 13.14
CA SER A 189 -13.22 -5.04 14.15
C SER A 189 -13.52 -3.68 13.51
N GLN A 190 -12.97 -3.40 12.32
CA GLN A 190 -13.05 -2.11 11.65
C GLN A 190 -14.23 -2.01 10.67
N PHE A 191 -14.51 -3.06 9.90
CA PHE A 191 -15.46 -2.99 8.77
C PHE A 191 -16.69 -3.87 8.92
N VAL A 192 -16.72 -4.78 9.91
CA VAL A 192 -17.88 -5.64 10.18
C VAL A 192 -18.54 -5.25 11.50
N ALA A 193 -17.81 -5.24 12.59
CA ALA A 193 -18.33 -4.89 13.91
C ALA A 193 -18.61 -3.38 14.05
N ASN A 194 -17.85 -2.54 13.39
CA ASN A 194 -18.06 -1.10 13.40
C ASN A 194 -19.13 -0.69 12.38
N GLU A 195 -20.35 -0.44 12.87
CA GLU A 195 -21.48 -0.06 12.01
C GLU A 195 -21.25 1.19 11.15
N LYS A 196 -20.46 2.16 11.65
CA LYS A 196 -20.17 3.38 10.92
C LYS A 196 -19.31 3.14 9.67
N ASN A 197 -18.52 2.08 9.66
CA ASN A 197 -17.61 1.76 8.56
C ASN A 197 -18.17 0.70 7.60
N ARG A 198 -19.32 0.09 7.88
CA ARG A 198 -19.91 -0.94 6.99
C ARG A 198 -20.11 -0.47 5.56
N GLY A 199 -20.48 0.81 5.37
CA GLY A 199 -20.66 1.40 4.03
C GLY A 199 -19.36 1.66 3.26
N VAL A 200 -18.19 1.64 3.93
CA VAL A 200 -16.90 1.96 3.30
C VAL A 200 -16.57 0.96 2.18
N VAL A 201 -16.82 -0.32 2.41
CA VAL A 201 -16.55 -1.37 1.42
C VAL A 201 -17.36 -1.15 0.14
N ASP A 202 -18.64 -0.82 0.27
CA ASP A 202 -19.51 -0.56 -0.88
C ASP A 202 -19.10 0.72 -1.65
N TRP A 203 -18.62 1.75 -0.94
CA TRP A 203 -18.07 2.96 -1.57
C TRP A 203 -16.79 2.67 -2.36
N ILE A 204 -15.92 1.82 -1.82
CA ILE A 204 -14.70 1.37 -2.49
C ILE A 204 -15.07 0.58 -3.76
N ASP A 205 -15.99 -0.36 -3.68
CA ASP A 205 -16.47 -1.13 -4.83
C ASP A 205 -17.09 -0.21 -5.90
N ALA A 206 -17.84 0.80 -5.49
CA ALA A 206 -18.40 1.80 -6.41
C ALA A 206 -17.31 2.62 -7.11
N SER A 207 -16.28 3.04 -6.36
CA SER A 207 -15.11 3.74 -6.91
C SER A 207 -14.36 2.89 -7.94
N HIS A 208 -14.11 1.61 -7.62
CA HIS A 208 -13.42 0.69 -8.55
C HIS A 208 -14.21 0.48 -9.84
N ARG A 209 -15.54 0.34 -9.77
CA ARG A 209 -16.41 0.27 -10.96
C ARG A 209 -16.36 1.55 -11.77
N TYR A 210 -16.35 2.70 -11.11
CA TYR A 210 -16.21 3.99 -11.79
C TYR A 210 -14.89 4.05 -12.57
N PHE A 211 -13.75 3.76 -11.95
CA PHE A 211 -12.46 3.77 -12.63
C PHE A 211 -12.36 2.67 -13.69
N GLY A 212 -12.88 1.48 -13.43
CA GLY A 212 -12.96 0.41 -14.40
C GLY A 212 -13.70 0.83 -15.68
N SER A 213 -14.83 1.54 -15.52
CA SER A 213 -15.60 2.06 -16.68
C SER A 213 -14.81 3.05 -17.54
N ARG A 214 -13.77 3.70 -17.00
CA ARG A 214 -12.94 4.66 -17.77
C ARG A 214 -11.97 3.96 -18.74
N ILE A 215 -11.64 2.70 -18.48
CA ILE A 215 -10.74 1.88 -19.30
C ILE A 215 -11.43 0.62 -19.88
N GLY A 216 -12.77 0.52 -19.74
CA GLY A 216 -13.57 -0.56 -20.32
C GLY A 216 -13.45 -1.91 -19.63
N VAL A 217 -13.15 -1.93 -18.31
CA VAL A 217 -13.09 -3.14 -17.46
C VAL A 217 -14.07 -3.05 -16.30
N THR A 218 -14.31 -4.15 -15.59
CA THR A 218 -15.30 -4.19 -14.51
C THR A 218 -14.83 -3.41 -13.28
N ALA A 219 -13.55 -3.50 -12.91
CA ALA A 219 -13.00 -2.82 -11.75
C ALA A 219 -11.54 -2.42 -12.00
N ALA A 220 -11.17 -1.20 -11.57
CA ALA A 220 -9.79 -0.71 -11.64
C ALA A 220 -9.45 0.12 -10.40
N GLU A 221 -8.18 0.11 -10.03
CA GLU A 221 -7.61 0.94 -8.98
C GLU A 221 -6.83 2.12 -9.57
N PRO A 222 -7.00 3.34 -9.02
CA PRO A 222 -6.32 4.54 -9.50
C PRO A 222 -4.97 4.72 -8.81
N PHE A 223 -3.98 5.17 -9.59
CA PHE A 223 -2.64 5.50 -9.10
C PHE A 223 -2.14 6.83 -9.65
N PHE A 224 -1.25 7.47 -8.90
CA PHE A 224 -0.60 8.69 -9.28
C PHE A 224 0.91 8.50 -9.35
N ALA A 225 1.54 9.10 -10.35
CA ALA A 225 2.99 9.16 -10.52
C ALA A 225 3.43 10.62 -10.64
N LYS A 226 4.40 11.04 -9.83
CA LYS A 226 5.05 12.36 -9.96
C LYS A 226 6.01 12.38 -11.14
N GLU A 227 6.61 11.24 -11.46
CA GLU A 227 7.55 11.07 -12.55
C GLU A 227 6.84 10.58 -13.81
N PRO A 228 7.23 11.01 -15.02
CA PRO A 228 6.68 10.49 -16.26
C PRO A 228 6.88 8.98 -16.39
N LEU A 229 5.84 8.26 -16.79
CA LEU A 229 5.91 6.82 -17.04
C LEU A 229 6.51 6.56 -18.42
N GLY A 230 7.63 5.82 -18.47
CA GLY A 230 8.20 5.31 -19.72
C GLY A 230 7.58 3.96 -20.08
N LEU A 231 7.04 3.85 -21.28
CA LEU A 231 6.52 2.59 -21.85
C LEU A 231 7.52 2.04 -22.86
N THR A 232 7.73 0.71 -22.83
CA THR A 232 8.56 0.02 -23.85
C THR A 232 7.77 -0.30 -25.13
N GLY A 233 6.45 -0.08 -25.12
CA GLY A 233 5.52 -0.35 -26.22
C GLY A 233 4.09 -0.12 -25.76
N LEU A 234 3.12 -0.53 -26.57
CA LEU A 234 1.68 -0.38 -26.26
C LEU A 234 1.04 -1.67 -25.71
N ASP A 235 1.81 -2.74 -25.58
CA ASP A 235 1.29 -4.06 -25.18
C ASP A 235 0.76 -4.10 -23.73
N GLY A 236 1.20 -3.16 -22.89
CA GLY A 236 0.71 -3.00 -21.52
C GLY A 236 -0.55 -2.15 -21.38
N ILE A 237 -1.07 -1.59 -22.47
CA ILE A 237 -2.27 -0.76 -22.42
C ILE A 237 -3.52 -1.65 -22.44
N VAL A 238 -4.41 -1.43 -21.47
CA VAL A 238 -5.70 -2.12 -21.42
C VAL A 238 -6.55 -1.70 -22.60
N MET A 239 -6.88 -2.65 -23.47
CA MET A 239 -7.78 -2.48 -24.60
C MET A 239 -9.16 -3.00 -24.19
N GLY A 240 -9.86 -2.25 -23.32
CA GLY A 240 -11.18 -2.63 -22.83
C GLY A 240 -12.21 -2.78 -23.95
N SER A 241 -13.24 -3.60 -23.70
CA SER A 241 -14.41 -3.68 -24.59
C SER A 241 -15.12 -2.32 -24.61
N ARG A 242 -15.29 -1.75 -25.81
CA ARG A 242 -16.16 -0.59 -26.04
C ARG A 242 -17.60 -1.02 -26.09
#